data_6d7178873d632f36dcc1d54bb1b330eb
#
_entry.id   6d7178873d632f36dcc1d54bb1b330eb
#
_cell.length_a   1.000
_cell.length_b   1.000
_cell.length_c   1.000
_cell.angle_alpha   90.00
_cell.angle_beta   90.00
_cell.angle_gamma   90.00
#
_symmetry.space_group_name_H-M   'P 1'
#
loop_
_entity.id
_entity.type
_entity.pdbx_description
1 polymer ?
#
loop_
_entity_poly.entity_id
_entity_poly.type
_entity_poly.pdbx_seq_one_letter_code
_entity_poly.pdbx_strand_id
1 'polypeptide(L)'
;MNNSSMKSFLSKYHLQLFFFAVALESLAANFAHPITPTLIQNLQLPDYSFGMLYAGMAFTNFLFSPFWAKQVTRMGSNRVLGICCVGYGIGQLLFAIMKTLPTIMLARLLSGFFVGGIMVSFLTYIIHTSTMENRGRYLALSATFTTVFAAFGYLIGGFAGVVSIPLTFALQSGVLILCGMLFAICLREDREVTGRSVSIWKEANPFQAFLDARRFMTLTFAVLFFAVFLTSTATTAYDQNFNYFIKDQFHFNSSYNGMLKAVVGFISLIANTTICVWIMKRTNVKKSVIYVLGGAGVTLIAITMLEDILPFILINIIFFALNAIYIPLLQDLCASASSAEHSSMVMGFYNAMKSLGMIAGALFAGFINAAGPRLSFLYAGIFFLVSMLAAIWYYRRSGRNRENA
;
A
#
# COMPACT_ATOMS: atom_id res chain seq x y z
N MET A 1 -39.36 -0.53 8.04
CA MET A 1 -39.11 -0.33 6.60
C MET A 1 -39.42 -1.62 5.84
N ASN A 2 -40.26 -1.56 4.79
CA ASN A 2 -40.60 -2.75 4.01
C ASN A 2 -39.35 -3.23 3.23
N ASN A 3 -39.18 -4.53 3.06
CA ASN A 3 -37.98 -5.15 2.44
C ASN A 3 -37.70 -4.62 1.01
N SER A 4 -38.75 -4.20 0.29
CA SER A 4 -38.66 -3.55 -1.04
C SER A 4 -38.12 -2.12 -0.98
N SER A 5 -38.51 -1.34 0.02
CA SER A 5 -38.02 0.04 0.24
C SER A 5 -36.54 0.07 0.62
N MET A 6 -36.08 -0.88 1.43
CA MET A 6 -34.69 -1.02 1.82
C MET A 6 -33.81 -1.40 0.62
N LYS A 7 -34.23 -2.34 -0.22
CA LYS A 7 -33.50 -2.73 -1.45
C LYS A 7 -33.39 -1.56 -2.44
N SER A 8 -34.45 -0.77 -2.60
CA SER A 8 -34.45 0.41 -3.46
C SER A 8 -33.47 1.48 -2.94
N PHE A 9 -33.46 1.74 -1.63
CA PHE A 9 -32.53 2.68 -0.99
C PHE A 9 -31.07 2.23 -1.19
N LEU A 10 -30.75 0.96 -0.90
CA LEU A 10 -29.42 0.40 -1.07
C LEU A 10 -28.94 0.47 -2.53
N SER A 11 -29.81 0.18 -3.49
CA SER A 11 -29.50 0.29 -4.91
C SER A 11 -29.20 1.74 -5.35
N LYS A 12 -29.89 2.73 -4.79
CA LYS A 12 -29.72 4.15 -5.11
C LYS A 12 -28.42 4.72 -4.54
N TYR A 13 -28.03 4.32 -3.33
CA TYR A 13 -26.90 4.89 -2.58
C TYR A 13 -25.70 3.96 -2.46
N HIS A 14 -25.61 2.88 -3.27
CA HIS A 14 -24.58 1.85 -3.15
C HIS A 14 -23.14 2.38 -3.23
N LEU A 15 -22.85 3.40 -4.05
CA LEU A 15 -21.51 4.00 -4.13
C LEU A 15 -21.17 4.86 -2.91
N GLN A 16 -22.12 5.62 -2.37
CA GLN A 16 -21.92 6.40 -1.15
C GLN A 16 -21.65 5.48 0.04
N LEU A 17 -22.44 4.40 0.17
CA LEU A 17 -22.25 3.38 1.19
C LEU A 17 -20.91 2.66 1.02
N PHE A 18 -20.51 2.38 -0.22
CA PHE A 18 -19.20 1.80 -0.51
C PHE A 18 -18.07 2.71 -0.03
N PHE A 19 -18.05 3.99 -0.43
CA PHE A 19 -17.01 4.93 -0.01
C PHE A 19 -16.99 5.16 1.50
N PHE A 20 -18.14 5.18 2.15
CA PHE A 20 -18.23 5.25 3.60
C PHE A 20 -17.60 4.03 4.27
N ALA A 21 -17.90 2.82 3.80
CA ALA A 21 -17.32 1.59 4.32
C ALA A 21 -15.81 1.47 4.01
N VAL A 22 -15.35 1.93 2.83
CA VAL A 22 -13.92 2.04 2.49
C VAL A 22 -13.20 3.00 3.45
N ALA A 23 -13.82 4.14 3.79
CA ALA A 23 -13.26 5.08 4.74
C ALA A 23 -13.08 4.45 6.13
N LEU A 24 -14.11 3.77 6.64
CA LEU A 24 -14.07 3.07 7.93
C LEU A 24 -13.04 1.92 7.93
N GLU A 25 -12.99 1.13 6.86
CA GLU A 25 -12.02 0.04 6.72
C GLU A 25 -10.60 0.58 6.72
N SER A 26 -10.32 1.59 5.89
CA SER A 26 -8.99 2.19 5.78
C SER A 26 -8.54 2.85 7.09
N LEU A 27 -9.47 3.45 7.82
CA LEU A 27 -9.22 3.98 9.15
C LEU A 27 -8.84 2.85 10.13
N ALA A 28 -9.67 1.81 10.21
CA ALA A 28 -9.45 0.70 11.15
C ALA A 28 -8.20 -0.11 10.81
N ALA A 29 -7.95 -0.39 9.52
CA ALA A 29 -6.79 -1.15 9.07
C ALA A 29 -5.45 -0.54 9.55
N ASN A 30 -5.43 0.76 9.85
CA ASN A 30 -4.23 1.49 10.23
C ASN A 30 -4.08 1.72 11.75
N PHE A 31 -5.00 1.28 12.61
CA PHE A 31 -4.89 1.45 14.07
C PHE A 31 -3.67 0.75 14.68
N ALA A 32 -3.33 -0.45 14.20
CA ALA A 32 -2.24 -1.24 14.77
C ALA A 32 -0.84 -0.73 14.42
N HIS A 33 -0.69 0.01 13.33
CA HIS A 33 0.64 0.39 12.85
C HIS A 33 1.47 1.21 13.85
N PRO A 34 0.94 2.27 14.49
CA PRO A 34 1.72 3.08 15.43
C PRO A 34 2.04 2.34 16.74
N ILE A 35 1.27 1.30 17.09
CA ILE A 35 1.45 0.55 18.33
C ILE A 35 2.26 -0.74 18.17
N THR A 36 2.46 -1.20 16.94
CA THR A 36 3.21 -2.44 16.66
C THR A 36 4.64 -2.42 17.22
N PRO A 37 5.44 -1.33 17.11
CA PRO A 37 6.75 -1.27 17.75
C PRO A 37 6.69 -1.47 19.26
N THR A 38 5.71 -0.84 19.93
CA THR A 38 5.52 -0.99 21.39
C THR A 38 5.14 -2.42 21.76
N LEU A 39 4.28 -3.07 20.97
CA LEU A 39 3.91 -4.47 21.20
C LEU A 39 5.12 -5.40 21.09
N ILE A 40 5.99 -5.21 20.09
CA ILE A 40 7.20 -6.00 19.87
C ILE A 40 8.16 -5.85 21.05
N GLN A 41 8.38 -4.62 21.52
CA GLN A 41 9.24 -4.35 22.69
C GLN A 41 8.66 -4.95 23.98
N ASN A 42 7.36 -4.81 24.22
CA ASN A 42 6.69 -5.39 25.41
C ASN A 42 6.76 -6.92 25.44
N LEU A 43 6.77 -7.56 24.27
CA LEU A 43 6.92 -9.01 24.14
C LEU A 43 8.40 -9.46 24.12
N GLN A 44 9.35 -8.53 24.24
CA GLN A 44 10.79 -8.80 24.19
C GLN A 44 11.20 -9.60 22.94
N LEU A 45 10.54 -9.34 21.80
CA LEU A 45 10.89 -9.98 20.53
C LEU A 45 12.12 -9.29 19.92
N PRO A 46 12.92 -10.03 19.13
CA PRO A 46 14.06 -9.46 18.43
C PRO A 46 13.65 -8.27 17.53
N ASP A 47 14.51 -7.26 17.38
CA ASP A 47 14.23 -6.04 16.63
C ASP A 47 13.85 -6.29 15.16
N TYR A 48 14.44 -7.29 14.51
CA TYR A 48 14.09 -7.64 13.14
C TYR A 48 12.64 -8.13 12.97
N SER A 49 11.95 -8.46 14.07
CA SER A 49 10.59 -9.00 14.03
C SER A 49 9.60 -8.03 13.39
N PHE A 50 9.75 -6.70 13.56
CA PHE A 50 8.81 -5.74 12.97
C PHE A 50 8.80 -5.83 11.44
N GLY A 51 9.98 -5.87 10.81
CA GLY A 51 10.11 -6.00 9.36
C GLY A 51 9.66 -7.38 8.86
N MET A 52 10.05 -8.45 9.56
CA MET A 52 9.71 -9.82 9.20
C MET A 52 8.19 -10.06 9.27
N LEU A 53 7.50 -9.56 10.29
CA LEU A 53 6.05 -9.68 10.44
C LEU A 53 5.29 -8.92 9.35
N TYR A 54 5.76 -7.75 8.96
CA TYR A 54 5.18 -7.00 7.85
C TYR A 54 5.43 -7.70 6.51
N ALA A 55 6.64 -8.20 6.28
CA ALA A 55 6.98 -8.95 5.08
C ALA A 55 6.15 -10.22 4.93
N GLY A 56 5.89 -10.96 6.02
CA GLY A 56 5.00 -12.12 6.01
C GLY A 56 3.58 -11.76 5.57
N MET A 57 3.03 -10.67 6.09
CA MET A 57 1.73 -10.17 5.67
C MET A 57 1.71 -9.74 4.20
N ALA A 58 2.73 -9.01 3.73
CA ALA A 58 2.85 -8.60 2.34
C ALA A 58 3.02 -9.79 1.39
N PHE A 59 3.74 -10.82 1.82
CA PHE A 59 3.95 -12.05 1.06
C PHE A 59 2.63 -12.79 0.81
N THR A 60 1.84 -13.05 1.85
CA THR A 60 0.54 -13.73 1.67
C THR A 60 -0.47 -12.86 0.92
N ASN A 61 -0.46 -11.54 1.10
CA ASN A 61 -1.24 -10.63 0.28
C ASN A 61 -0.89 -10.80 -1.22
N PHE A 62 0.39 -10.75 -1.57
CA PHE A 62 0.86 -10.97 -2.95
C PHE A 62 0.44 -12.33 -3.48
N LEU A 63 0.73 -13.39 -2.72
CA LEU A 63 0.52 -14.77 -3.14
C LEU A 63 -0.97 -15.10 -3.40
N PHE A 64 -1.87 -14.58 -2.56
CA PHE A 64 -3.29 -14.92 -2.60
C PHE A 64 -4.20 -13.87 -3.26
N SER A 65 -3.68 -12.72 -3.71
CA SER A 65 -4.46 -11.74 -4.46
C SER A 65 -5.11 -12.32 -5.74
N PRO A 66 -4.44 -13.15 -6.57
CA PRO A 66 -5.09 -13.78 -7.73
C PRO A 66 -6.18 -14.78 -7.35
N PHE A 67 -6.02 -15.52 -6.26
CA PHE A 67 -7.07 -16.39 -5.71
C PHE A 67 -8.33 -15.58 -5.38
N TRP A 68 -8.17 -14.46 -4.67
CA TRP A 68 -9.29 -13.59 -4.32
C TRP A 68 -9.93 -12.93 -5.54
N ALA A 69 -9.15 -12.55 -6.56
CA ALA A 69 -9.67 -12.03 -7.82
C ALA A 69 -10.66 -13.03 -8.47
N LYS A 70 -10.34 -14.32 -8.43
CA LYS A 70 -11.25 -15.37 -8.92
C LYS A 70 -12.48 -15.54 -8.01
N GLN A 71 -12.32 -15.41 -6.69
CA GLN A 71 -13.48 -15.47 -5.79
C GLN A 71 -14.43 -14.29 -6.02
N VAL A 72 -13.90 -13.09 -6.30
CA VAL A 72 -14.72 -11.91 -6.66
C VAL A 72 -15.57 -12.21 -7.90
N THR A 73 -14.99 -12.77 -8.96
CA THR A 73 -15.73 -13.15 -10.17
C THR A 73 -16.85 -14.16 -9.88
N ARG A 74 -16.65 -15.06 -8.92
CA ARG A 74 -17.63 -16.12 -8.57
C ARG A 74 -18.72 -15.67 -7.62
N MET A 75 -18.36 -14.91 -6.58
CA MET A 75 -19.25 -14.59 -5.45
C MET A 75 -19.72 -13.14 -5.44
N GLY A 76 -19.04 -12.27 -6.21
CA GLY A 76 -19.19 -10.82 -6.17
C GLY A 76 -18.28 -10.14 -5.15
N SER A 77 -17.93 -8.89 -5.41
CA SER A 77 -17.03 -8.09 -4.56
C SER A 77 -17.60 -7.88 -3.16
N ASN A 78 -18.91 -7.70 -3.02
CA ASN A 78 -19.58 -7.46 -1.74
C ASN A 78 -19.38 -8.61 -0.75
N ARG A 79 -19.54 -9.86 -1.19
CA ARG A 79 -19.35 -11.05 -0.34
C ARG A 79 -17.88 -11.28 0.00
N VAL A 80 -16.99 -11.10 -0.98
CA VAL A 80 -15.55 -11.24 -0.75
C VAL A 80 -15.07 -10.19 0.25
N LEU A 81 -15.50 -8.91 0.12
CA LEU A 81 -15.20 -7.86 1.10
C LEU A 81 -15.70 -8.24 2.50
N GLY A 82 -16.94 -8.77 2.59
CA GLY A 82 -17.50 -9.24 3.87
C GLY A 82 -16.61 -10.27 4.54
N ILE A 83 -16.26 -11.34 3.82
CA ILE A 83 -15.41 -12.44 4.32
C ILE A 83 -14.02 -11.92 4.68
N CYS A 84 -13.41 -11.11 3.80
CA CYS A 84 -12.03 -10.66 3.96
C CYS A 84 -11.88 -9.64 5.10
N CYS A 85 -12.82 -8.71 5.28
CA CYS A 85 -12.76 -7.78 6.42
C CYS A 85 -12.94 -8.48 7.75
N VAL A 86 -13.87 -9.46 7.84
CA VAL A 86 -14.03 -10.28 9.06
C VAL A 86 -12.77 -11.10 9.32
N GLY A 87 -12.23 -11.77 8.29
CA GLY A 87 -11.01 -12.58 8.42
C GLY A 87 -9.79 -11.74 8.80
N TYR A 88 -9.67 -10.52 8.24
CA TYR A 88 -8.62 -9.59 8.63
C TYR A 88 -8.77 -9.12 10.07
N GLY A 89 -10.00 -8.80 10.52
CA GLY A 89 -10.29 -8.46 11.92
C GLY A 89 -9.91 -9.60 12.89
N ILE A 90 -10.22 -10.83 12.55
CA ILE A 90 -9.79 -12.02 13.33
C ILE A 90 -8.26 -12.14 13.35
N GLY A 91 -7.60 -11.97 12.21
CA GLY A 91 -6.13 -11.99 12.11
C GLY A 91 -5.47 -10.94 13.00
N GLN A 92 -6.02 -9.72 13.08
CA GLN A 92 -5.53 -8.67 13.95
C GLN A 92 -5.78 -8.95 15.44
N LEU A 93 -6.91 -9.57 15.77
CA LEU A 93 -7.18 -10.01 17.15
C LEU A 93 -6.19 -11.08 17.58
N LEU A 94 -5.93 -12.07 16.73
CA LEU A 94 -4.93 -13.11 16.99
C LEU A 94 -3.53 -12.50 17.16
N PHE A 95 -3.17 -11.51 16.34
CA PHE A 95 -1.90 -10.80 16.47
C PHE A 95 -1.73 -10.13 17.84
N ALA A 96 -2.81 -9.59 18.42
CA ALA A 96 -2.78 -8.98 19.74
C ALA A 96 -2.66 -10.00 20.90
N ILE A 97 -3.21 -11.18 20.73
CA ILE A 97 -3.29 -12.21 21.79
C ILE A 97 -2.04 -13.09 21.82
N MET A 98 -1.45 -13.35 20.66
CA MET A 98 -0.27 -14.22 20.54
C MET A 98 0.95 -13.60 21.17
N LYS A 99 1.84 -14.42 21.75
CA LYS A 99 3.00 -13.94 22.52
C LYS A 99 4.33 -14.39 21.96
N THR A 100 4.36 -15.41 21.10
CA THR A 100 5.61 -15.94 20.52
C THR A 100 5.73 -15.55 19.06
N LEU A 101 6.96 -15.33 18.59
CA LEU A 101 7.23 -14.91 17.22
C LEU A 101 6.59 -15.83 16.16
N PRO A 102 6.65 -17.18 16.26
CA PRO A 102 5.98 -18.06 15.28
C PRO A 102 4.45 -17.89 15.26
N THR A 103 3.80 -17.78 16.41
CA THR A 103 2.33 -17.64 16.47
C THR A 103 1.87 -16.27 15.98
N ILE A 104 2.62 -15.22 16.29
CA ILE A 104 2.39 -13.87 15.77
C ILE A 104 2.59 -13.85 14.26
N MET A 105 3.59 -14.57 13.74
CA MET A 105 3.80 -14.71 12.29
C MET A 105 2.60 -15.38 11.61
N LEU A 106 2.05 -16.45 12.19
CA LEU A 106 0.84 -17.09 11.66
C LEU A 106 -0.35 -16.12 11.59
N ALA A 107 -0.54 -15.28 12.62
CA ALA A 107 -1.58 -14.26 12.63
C ALA A 107 -1.36 -13.21 11.52
N ARG A 108 -0.11 -12.82 11.25
CA ARG A 108 0.26 -11.90 10.15
C ARG A 108 0.07 -12.53 8.77
N LEU A 109 0.44 -13.79 8.59
CA LEU A 109 0.20 -14.53 7.34
C LEU A 109 -1.31 -14.63 7.06
N LEU A 110 -2.12 -14.92 8.08
CA LEU A 110 -3.58 -14.94 7.99
C LEU A 110 -4.13 -13.56 7.61
N SER A 111 -3.66 -12.50 8.27
CA SER A 111 -4.05 -11.12 7.97
C SER A 111 -3.76 -10.75 6.51
N GLY A 112 -2.57 -11.08 6.02
CA GLY A 112 -2.16 -10.80 4.64
C GLY A 112 -2.99 -11.57 3.61
N PHE A 113 -3.37 -12.82 3.90
CA PHE A 113 -4.26 -13.60 3.06
C PHE A 113 -5.58 -12.85 2.80
N PHE A 114 -6.21 -12.30 3.83
CA PHE A 114 -7.47 -11.59 3.68
C PHE A 114 -7.32 -10.18 3.11
N VAL A 115 -6.25 -9.46 3.43
CA VAL A 115 -5.99 -8.11 2.88
C VAL A 115 -5.89 -8.14 1.35
N GLY A 116 -5.31 -9.20 0.77
CA GLY A 116 -5.29 -9.39 -0.69
C GLY A 116 -6.69 -9.36 -1.32
N GLY A 117 -7.67 -9.97 -0.65
CA GLY A 117 -9.06 -9.95 -1.09
C GLY A 117 -9.74 -8.58 -0.98
N ILE A 118 -9.44 -7.80 0.06
CA ILE A 118 -9.99 -6.45 0.25
C ILE A 118 -9.52 -5.54 -0.90
N MET A 119 -8.20 -5.51 -1.17
CA MET A 119 -7.61 -4.65 -2.19
C MET A 119 -8.17 -4.94 -3.60
N VAL A 120 -8.23 -6.21 -3.96
CA VAL A 120 -8.78 -6.64 -5.26
C VAL A 120 -10.25 -6.30 -5.38
N SER A 121 -11.03 -6.52 -4.31
CA SER A 121 -12.48 -6.28 -4.33
C SER A 121 -12.83 -4.81 -4.41
N PHE A 122 -12.07 -3.91 -3.77
CA PHE A 122 -12.29 -2.45 -3.91
C PHE A 122 -12.20 -2.02 -5.37
N LEU A 123 -11.14 -2.42 -6.05
CA LEU A 123 -10.93 -2.09 -7.45
C LEU A 123 -12.03 -2.68 -8.34
N THR A 124 -12.33 -3.96 -8.15
CA THR A 124 -13.32 -4.68 -8.98
C THR A 124 -14.72 -4.12 -8.79
N TYR A 125 -15.14 -3.83 -7.55
CA TYR A 125 -16.46 -3.22 -7.28
C TYR A 125 -16.65 -1.90 -8.02
N ILE A 126 -15.63 -1.01 -7.97
CA ILE A 126 -15.68 0.27 -8.71
C ILE A 126 -15.79 0.02 -10.21
N ILE A 127 -15.01 -0.92 -10.76
CA ILE A 127 -15.03 -1.23 -12.19
C ILE A 127 -16.40 -1.73 -12.64
N HIS A 128 -17.03 -2.62 -11.87
CA HIS A 128 -18.32 -3.22 -12.23
C HIS A 128 -19.53 -2.31 -12.00
N THR A 129 -19.42 -1.37 -11.05
CA THR A 129 -20.57 -0.52 -10.67
C THR A 129 -20.50 0.89 -11.23
N SER A 130 -19.42 1.27 -11.92
CA SER A 130 -19.23 2.59 -12.54
C SER A 130 -19.32 2.55 -14.06
N THR A 131 -19.77 3.64 -14.67
CA THR A 131 -19.70 3.84 -16.13
C THR A 131 -18.26 4.14 -16.54
N MET A 132 -17.90 3.89 -17.80
CA MET A 132 -16.56 4.20 -18.35
C MET A 132 -16.16 5.66 -18.10
N GLU A 133 -17.12 6.59 -18.23
CA GLU A 133 -16.92 8.02 -18.04
C GLU A 133 -16.54 8.38 -16.58
N ASN A 134 -17.18 7.76 -15.59
CA ASN A 134 -17.01 8.08 -14.18
C ASN A 134 -15.99 7.18 -13.45
N ARG A 135 -15.55 6.10 -14.10
CA ARG A 135 -14.65 5.09 -13.48
C ARG A 135 -13.36 5.72 -12.95
N GLY A 136 -12.68 6.52 -13.76
CA GLY A 136 -11.44 7.18 -13.35
C GLY A 136 -11.63 8.09 -12.14
N ARG A 137 -12.75 8.83 -12.08
CA ARG A 137 -13.09 9.67 -10.92
C ARG A 137 -13.31 8.85 -9.66
N TYR A 138 -14.01 7.72 -9.73
CA TYR A 138 -14.25 6.87 -8.56
C TYR A 138 -13.01 6.13 -8.10
N LEU A 139 -12.13 5.71 -9.01
CA LEU A 139 -10.82 5.16 -8.65
C LEU A 139 -9.95 6.18 -7.91
N ALA A 140 -9.88 7.41 -8.40
CA ALA A 140 -9.17 8.50 -7.75
C ALA A 140 -9.77 8.83 -6.37
N LEU A 141 -11.10 8.85 -6.27
CA LEU A 141 -11.80 9.09 -5.01
C LEU A 141 -11.52 7.97 -3.99
N SER A 142 -11.51 6.71 -4.41
CA SER A 142 -11.14 5.56 -3.57
C SER A 142 -9.72 5.69 -3.04
N ALA A 143 -8.76 6.02 -3.90
CA ALA A 143 -7.36 6.25 -3.49
C ALA A 143 -7.24 7.41 -2.48
N THR A 144 -7.99 8.48 -2.67
CA THR A 144 -8.03 9.61 -1.73
C THR A 144 -8.61 9.19 -0.38
N PHE A 145 -9.74 8.48 -0.38
CA PHE A 145 -10.37 8.00 0.86
C PHE A 145 -9.44 7.06 1.62
N THR A 146 -8.83 6.09 0.95
CA THR A 146 -7.89 5.17 1.60
C THR A 146 -6.70 5.91 2.21
N THR A 147 -6.12 6.88 1.52
CA THR A 147 -4.97 7.64 2.03
C THR A 147 -5.33 8.54 3.21
N VAL A 148 -6.41 9.31 3.09
CA VAL A 148 -6.84 10.26 4.14
C VAL A 148 -7.28 9.51 5.40
N PHE A 149 -8.13 8.49 5.25
CA PHE A 149 -8.63 7.74 6.40
C PHE A 149 -7.56 6.83 7.02
N ALA A 150 -6.57 6.36 6.25
CA ALA A 150 -5.38 5.71 6.80
C ALA A 150 -4.61 6.66 7.74
N ALA A 151 -4.41 7.93 7.35
CA ALA A 151 -3.74 8.92 8.20
C ALA A 151 -4.51 9.17 9.51
N PHE A 152 -5.84 9.30 9.45
CA PHE A 152 -6.68 9.36 10.65
C PHE A 152 -6.62 8.08 11.48
N GLY A 153 -6.53 6.91 10.83
CA GLY A 153 -6.35 5.63 11.49
C GLY A 153 -5.06 5.56 12.31
N TYR A 154 -3.94 6.03 11.74
CA TYR A 154 -2.68 6.17 12.47
C TYR A 154 -2.84 7.09 13.69
N LEU A 155 -3.53 8.22 13.53
CA LEU A 155 -3.75 9.19 14.62
C LEU A 155 -4.55 8.55 15.76
N ILE A 156 -5.71 7.99 15.45
CA ILE A 156 -6.61 7.36 16.44
C ILE A 156 -5.92 6.17 17.10
N GLY A 157 -5.28 5.29 16.31
CA GLY A 157 -4.55 4.13 16.81
C GLY A 157 -3.38 4.51 17.71
N GLY A 158 -2.68 5.61 17.39
CA GLY A 158 -1.62 6.17 18.21
C GLY A 158 -2.11 6.60 19.59
N PHE A 159 -3.19 7.37 19.65
CA PHE A 159 -3.78 7.82 20.93
C PHE A 159 -4.42 6.66 21.72
N ALA A 160 -5.18 5.80 21.06
CA ALA A 160 -5.77 4.64 21.71
C ALA A 160 -4.69 3.70 22.28
N GLY A 161 -3.56 3.56 21.60
CA GLY A 161 -2.43 2.75 22.02
C GLY A 161 -1.72 3.24 23.28
N VAL A 162 -1.78 4.54 23.58
CA VAL A 162 -1.30 5.08 24.88
C VAL A 162 -2.19 4.62 26.03
N VAL A 163 -3.50 4.52 25.78
CA VAL A 163 -4.46 4.06 26.78
C VAL A 163 -4.32 2.56 27.00
N SER A 164 -4.39 1.77 25.92
CA SER A 164 -4.29 0.30 26.00
C SER A 164 -4.05 -0.31 24.63
N ILE A 165 -2.96 -1.06 24.48
CA ILE A 165 -2.66 -1.84 23.25
C ILE A 165 -3.76 -2.87 22.97
N PRO A 166 -4.19 -3.73 23.93
CA PRO A 166 -5.28 -4.69 23.69
C PRO A 166 -6.59 -4.02 23.27
N LEU A 167 -6.96 -2.90 23.89
CA LEU A 167 -8.16 -2.15 23.50
C LEU A 167 -8.07 -1.63 22.07
N THR A 168 -6.92 -1.13 21.65
CA THR A 168 -6.71 -0.62 20.28
C THR A 168 -6.91 -1.73 19.25
N PHE A 169 -6.39 -2.94 19.50
CA PHE A 169 -6.61 -4.08 18.62
C PHE A 169 -8.05 -4.58 18.64
N ALA A 170 -8.70 -4.56 19.80
CA ALA A 170 -10.11 -4.92 19.91
C ALA A 170 -11.01 -3.96 19.12
N LEU A 171 -10.75 -2.64 19.23
CA LEU A 171 -11.43 -1.62 18.44
C LEU A 171 -11.17 -1.81 16.93
N GLN A 172 -9.92 -2.05 16.54
CA GLN A 172 -9.57 -2.36 15.15
C GLN A 172 -10.37 -3.53 14.60
N SER A 173 -10.33 -4.65 15.33
CA SER A 173 -11.01 -5.89 14.92
C SER A 173 -12.53 -5.69 14.88
N GLY A 174 -13.10 -5.02 15.87
CA GLY A 174 -14.54 -4.72 15.94
C GLY A 174 -15.00 -3.86 14.74
N VAL A 175 -14.26 -2.80 14.41
CA VAL A 175 -14.58 -1.94 13.26
C VAL A 175 -14.41 -2.70 11.94
N LEU A 176 -13.35 -3.52 11.78
CA LEU A 176 -13.16 -4.34 10.57
C LEU A 176 -14.29 -5.36 10.38
N ILE A 177 -14.73 -6.02 11.44
CA ILE A 177 -15.87 -6.95 11.40
C ILE A 177 -17.16 -6.20 11.04
N LEU A 178 -17.39 -5.02 11.62
CA LEU A 178 -18.52 -4.17 11.27
C LEU A 178 -18.47 -3.75 9.79
N CYS A 179 -17.31 -3.34 9.28
CA CYS A 179 -17.12 -3.04 7.86
C CYS A 179 -17.45 -4.26 6.98
N GLY A 180 -17.01 -5.45 7.39
CA GLY A 180 -17.34 -6.70 6.68
C GLY A 180 -18.83 -6.93 6.57
N MET A 181 -19.59 -6.70 7.66
CA MET A 181 -21.06 -6.79 7.65
C MET A 181 -21.68 -5.71 6.76
N LEU A 182 -21.19 -4.48 6.83
CA LEU A 182 -21.67 -3.38 5.98
C LEU A 182 -21.45 -3.70 4.49
N PHE A 183 -20.27 -4.18 4.11
CA PHE A 183 -20.00 -4.58 2.73
C PHE A 183 -20.90 -5.73 2.26
N ALA A 184 -21.10 -6.75 3.07
CA ALA A 184 -21.91 -7.91 2.71
C ALA A 184 -23.40 -7.58 2.57
N ILE A 185 -23.93 -6.68 3.41
CA ILE A 185 -25.38 -6.38 3.52
C ILE A 185 -25.77 -5.18 2.65
N CYS A 186 -24.93 -4.12 2.66
CA CYS A 186 -25.33 -2.81 2.09
C CYS A 186 -24.90 -2.62 0.64
N LEU A 187 -23.92 -3.39 0.16
CA LEU A 187 -23.48 -3.23 -1.22
C LEU A 187 -24.35 -4.03 -2.20
N ARG A 188 -24.51 -3.46 -3.39
CA ARG A 188 -25.14 -4.15 -4.51
C ARG A 188 -24.28 -5.34 -4.93
N GLU A 189 -24.92 -6.47 -5.26
CA GLU A 189 -24.25 -7.62 -5.85
C GLU A 189 -23.75 -7.24 -7.26
N ASP A 190 -22.44 -7.40 -7.49
CA ASP A 190 -21.74 -7.08 -8.74
C ASP A 190 -21.21 -8.33 -9.46
N ARG A 191 -21.79 -9.49 -9.13
CA ARG A 191 -21.40 -10.79 -9.68
C ARG A 191 -21.59 -10.83 -11.19
N GLU A 192 -20.53 -11.17 -11.93
CA GLU A 192 -20.65 -11.56 -13.33
C GLU A 192 -21.14 -13.00 -13.42
N VAL A 193 -22.26 -13.22 -14.12
CA VAL A 193 -22.78 -14.57 -14.40
C VAL A 193 -21.96 -15.17 -15.53
N THR A 194 -20.74 -15.63 -15.22
CA THR A 194 -19.93 -16.38 -16.17
C THR A 194 -20.20 -17.88 -16.02
N GLY A 195 -20.84 -18.47 -17.02
CA GLY A 195 -21.22 -19.89 -17.04
C GLY A 195 -20.06 -20.89 -17.16
N ARG A 196 -18.80 -20.49 -16.98
CA ARG A 196 -17.64 -21.38 -17.05
C ARG A 196 -17.15 -21.78 -15.67
N SER A 197 -17.33 -23.06 -15.34
CA SER A 197 -16.67 -23.71 -14.21
C SER A 197 -15.21 -24.01 -14.56
N VAL A 198 -14.32 -23.03 -14.32
CA VAL A 198 -12.87 -23.25 -14.49
C VAL A 198 -12.24 -23.51 -13.12
N SER A 199 -11.25 -24.41 -13.07
CA SER A 199 -10.55 -24.76 -11.84
C SER A 199 -9.82 -23.53 -11.26
N ILE A 200 -10.24 -23.04 -10.10
CA ILE A 200 -9.72 -21.86 -9.43
C ILE A 200 -8.21 -21.93 -9.25
N TRP A 201 -7.70 -23.08 -8.85
CA TRP A 201 -6.29 -23.27 -8.53
C TRP A 201 -5.37 -23.19 -9.76
N LYS A 202 -5.86 -23.59 -10.96
CA LYS A 202 -5.07 -23.51 -12.20
C LYS A 202 -4.94 -22.08 -12.71
N GLU A 203 -5.93 -21.24 -12.47
CA GLU A 203 -5.96 -19.86 -12.97
C GLU A 203 -5.49 -18.81 -11.93
N ALA A 204 -5.46 -19.14 -10.65
CA ALA A 204 -5.01 -18.27 -9.58
C ALA A 204 -3.48 -18.33 -9.39
N ASN A 205 -2.72 -18.24 -10.49
CA ASN A 205 -1.27 -18.26 -10.44
C ASN A 205 -0.73 -16.86 -10.04
N PRO A 206 -0.10 -16.69 -8.86
CA PRO A 206 0.46 -15.41 -8.45
C PRO A 206 1.63 -14.95 -9.33
N PHE A 207 2.25 -15.88 -10.05
CA PHE A 207 3.35 -15.59 -10.97
C PHE A 207 2.91 -15.35 -12.41
N GLN A 208 1.59 -15.31 -12.67
CA GLN A 208 1.07 -15.11 -14.03
C GLN A 208 1.60 -13.81 -14.66
N ALA A 209 1.70 -12.72 -13.87
CA ALA A 209 2.25 -11.46 -14.36
C ALA A 209 3.71 -11.60 -14.87
N PHE A 210 4.51 -12.48 -14.25
CA PHE A 210 5.89 -12.75 -14.67
C PHE A 210 5.94 -13.62 -15.94
N LEU A 211 5.01 -14.53 -16.10
CA LEU A 211 4.88 -15.34 -17.32
C LEU A 211 4.44 -14.49 -18.51
N ASP A 212 3.47 -13.61 -18.30
CA ASP A 212 2.95 -12.70 -19.32
C ASP A 212 3.96 -11.60 -19.69
N ALA A 213 4.89 -11.28 -18.80
CA ALA A 213 5.93 -10.28 -19.03
C ALA A 213 6.79 -10.59 -20.28
N ARG A 214 6.99 -11.87 -20.63
CA ARG A 214 7.73 -12.27 -21.82
C ARG A 214 7.19 -11.66 -23.12
N ARG A 215 5.89 -11.31 -23.17
CA ARG A 215 5.23 -10.78 -24.37
C ARG A 215 5.55 -9.32 -24.66
N PHE A 216 5.91 -8.53 -23.63
CA PHE A 216 6.17 -7.09 -23.77
C PHE A 216 7.53 -6.67 -23.20
N MET A 217 8.26 -7.58 -22.56
CA MET A 217 9.50 -7.23 -21.87
C MET A 217 10.60 -6.84 -22.84
N THR A 218 11.00 -5.60 -22.76
CA THR A 218 12.17 -5.02 -23.43
C THR A 218 13.17 -4.57 -22.37
N LEU A 219 14.42 -4.31 -22.78
CA LEU A 219 15.42 -3.76 -21.86
C LEU A 219 14.94 -2.43 -21.21
N THR A 220 14.17 -1.65 -21.96
CA THR A 220 13.60 -0.38 -21.46
C THR A 220 12.58 -0.63 -20.33
N PHE A 221 11.68 -1.61 -20.52
CA PHE A 221 10.74 -2.02 -19.46
C PHE A 221 11.45 -2.66 -18.29
N ALA A 222 12.46 -3.50 -18.52
CA ALA A 222 13.22 -4.13 -17.44
C ALA A 222 13.87 -3.08 -16.52
N VAL A 223 14.45 -2.02 -17.07
CA VAL A 223 15.03 -0.92 -16.29
C VAL A 223 13.97 -0.14 -15.52
N LEU A 224 12.80 0.15 -16.13
CA LEU A 224 11.70 0.82 -15.44
C LEU A 224 11.16 -0.03 -14.28
N PHE A 225 10.91 -1.31 -14.50
CA PHE A 225 10.41 -2.20 -13.44
C PHE A 225 11.43 -2.46 -12.35
N PHE A 226 12.72 -2.48 -12.69
CA PHE A 226 13.77 -2.51 -11.69
C PHE A 226 13.74 -1.25 -10.82
N ALA A 227 13.53 -0.07 -11.39
CA ALA A 227 13.33 1.16 -10.63
C ALA A 227 12.07 1.09 -9.74
N VAL A 228 10.97 0.50 -10.21
CA VAL A 228 9.75 0.26 -9.40
C VAL A 228 10.05 -0.65 -8.23
N PHE A 229 10.76 -1.74 -8.45
CA PHE A 229 11.18 -2.66 -7.39
C PHE A 229 12.04 -1.97 -6.34
N LEU A 230 13.10 -1.25 -6.77
CA LEU A 230 14.01 -0.55 -5.86
C LEU A 230 13.31 0.55 -5.06
N THR A 231 12.49 1.39 -5.71
CA THR A 231 11.76 2.45 -5.02
C THR A 231 10.75 1.90 -4.02
N SER A 232 10.05 0.82 -4.36
CA SER A 232 9.12 0.16 -3.44
C SER A 232 9.85 -0.49 -2.27
N THR A 233 11.03 -1.09 -2.51
CA THR A 233 11.91 -1.62 -1.46
C THR A 233 12.37 -0.50 -0.53
N ALA A 234 12.85 0.61 -1.08
CA ALA A 234 13.32 1.76 -0.32
C ALA A 234 12.22 2.40 0.52
N THR A 235 11.05 2.66 -0.08
CA THR A 235 9.90 3.27 0.62
C THR A 235 9.42 2.39 1.76
N THR A 236 9.28 1.08 1.53
CA THR A 236 8.82 0.16 2.57
C THR A 236 9.85 0.01 3.68
N ALA A 237 11.14 -0.09 3.35
CA ALA A 237 12.20 -0.12 4.35
C ALA A 237 12.21 1.16 5.20
N TYR A 238 12.07 2.32 4.56
CA TYR A 238 11.95 3.60 5.25
C TYR A 238 10.72 3.63 6.17
N ASP A 239 9.54 3.28 5.68
CA ASP A 239 8.28 3.36 6.44
C ASP A 239 8.29 2.45 7.66
N GLN A 240 8.82 1.23 7.53
CA GLN A 240 8.94 0.30 8.65
C GLN A 240 9.95 0.82 9.67
N ASN A 241 11.15 1.22 9.20
CA ASN A 241 12.19 1.73 10.08
C ASN A 241 11.79 3.04 10.77
N PHE A 242 11.12 3.96 10.07
CA PHE A 242 10.68 5.24 10.64
C PHE A 242 9.76 5.04 11.85
N ASN A 243 8.78 4.14 11.75
CA ASN A 243 7.88 3.83 12.86
C ASN A 243 8.64 3.25 14.07
N TYR A 244 9.58 2.34 13.81
CA TYR A 244 10.38 1.72 14.86
C TYR A 244 11.41 2.69 15.44
N PHE A 245 12.12 3.43 14.59
CA PHE A 245 13.16 4.39 14.96
C PHE A 245 12.67 5.51 15.89
N ILE A 246 11.49 6.08 15.60
CA ILE A 246 10.87 7.10 16.46
C ILE A 246 10.61 6.58 17.86
N LYS A 247 10.16 5.33 17.97
CA LYS A 247 9.93 4.69 19.26
C LYS A 247 11.23 4.36 19.98
N ASP A 248 12.20 3.78 19.27
CA ASP A 248 13.44 3.24 19.86
C ASP A 248 14.45 4.33 20.19
N GLN A 249 14.72 5.26 19.26
CA GLN A 249 15.78 6.25 19.39
C GLN A 249 15.32 7.54 20.08
N PHE A 250 14.08 7.98 19.82
CA PHE A 250 13.52 9.21 20.44
C PHE A 250 12.59 8.94 21.60
N HIS A 251 12.35 7.67 21.94
CA HIS A 251 11.47 7.24 23.04
C HIS A 251 10.05 7.83 22.98
N PHE A 252 9.59 8.16 21.78
CA PHE A 252 8.25 8.67 21.58
C PHE A 252 7.21 7.59 21.77
N ASN A 253 6.11 7.95 22.43
CA ASN A 253 4.97 7.04 22.54
C ASN A 253 4.19 6.94 21.21
N SER A 254 3.26 6.01 21.16
CA SER A 254 2.49 5.72 19.95
C SER A 254 1.65 6.90 19.45
N SER A 255 1.26 7.86 20.32
CA SER A 255 0.49 9.04 19.90
C SER A 255 1.33 9.97 19.02
N TYR A 256 2.61 10.18 19.34
CA TYR A 256 3.50 10.98 18.49
C TYR A 256 3.71 10.32 17.12
N ASN A 257 3.88 9.00 17.08
CA ASN A 257 3.97 8.27 15.82
C ASN A 257 2.68 8.43 14.99
N GLY A 258 1.51 8.33 15.63
CA GLY A 258 0.23 8.57 15.00
C GLY A 258 0.08 9.99 14.45
N MET A 259 0.47 11.02 15.24
CA MET A 259 0.45 12.42 14.83
C MET A 259 1.37 12.69 13.63
N LEU A 260 2.61 12.20 13.67
CA LEU A 260 3.55 12.35 12.56
C LEU A 260 3.04 11.71 11.27
N LYS A 261 2.47 10.50 11.34
CA LYS A 261 1.87 9.85 10.17
C LYS A 261 0.61 10.56 9.65
N ALA A 262 -0.18 11.18 10.52
CA ALA A 262 -1.29 12.05 10.10
C ALA A 262 -0.78 13.26 9.31
N VAL A 263 0.26 13.94 9.81
CA VAL A 263 0.91 15.06 9.10
C VAL A 263 1.44 14.60 7.74
N VAL A 264 2.08 13.43 7.67
CA VAL A 264 2.52 12.81 6.41
C VAL A 264 1.37 12.62 5.44
N GLY A 265 0.21 12.14 5.91
CA GLY A 265 -0.99 11.98 5.09
C GLY A 265 -1.46 13.31 4.47
N PHE A 266 -1.48 14.40 5.25
CA PHE A 266 -1.82 15.74 4.76
C PHE A 266 -0.79 16.27 3.76
N ILE A 267 0.51 16.11 4.03
CA ILE A 267 1.58 16.53 3.12
C ILE A 267 1.44 15.76 1.80
N SER A 268 1.22 14.45 1.85
CA SER A 268 1.04 13.60 0.68
C SER A 268 -0.18 14.02 -0.15
N LEU A 269 -1.30 14.34 0.52
CA LEU A 269 -2.50 14.83 -0.15
C LEU A 269 -2.23 16.15 -0.89
N ILE A 270 -1.62 17.14 -0.23
CA ILE A 270 -1.28 18.42 -0.84
C ILE A 270 -0.29 18.21 -1.99
N ALA A 271 0.79 17.46 -1.77
CA ALA A 271 1.80 17.20 -2.78
C ALA A 271 1.22 16.54 -4.04
N ASN A 272 0.33 15.55 -3.87
CA ASN A 272 -0.31 14.86 -4.99
C ASN A 272 -1.33 15.73 -5.74
N THR A 273 -2.16 16.47 -5.03
CA THR A 273 -3.23 17.26 -5.66
C THR A 273 -2.73 18.56 -6.30
N THR A 274 -1.59 19.07 -5.85
CA THR A 274 -1.00 20.34 -6.36
C THR A 274 0.24 20.08 -7.20
N ILE A 275 1.35 19.69 -6.56
CA ILE A 275 2.67 19.62 -7.20
C ILE A 275 2.72 18.50 -8.24
N CYS A 276 2.23 17.30 -7.92
CA CYS A 276 2.23 16.17 -8.85
C CYS A 276 1.38 16.46 -10.08
N VAL A 277 0.16 16.98 -9.87
CA VAL A 277 -0.74 17.36 -10.99
C VAL A 277 -0.11 18.47 -11.85
N TRP A 278 0.54 19.45 -11.25
CA TRP A 278 1.26 20.51 -11.98
C TRP A 278 2.42 19.94 -12.82
N ILE A 279 3.23 19.03 -12.22
CA ILE A 279 4.30 18.33 -12.93
C ILE A 279 3.76 17.58 -14.14
N MET A 280 2.71 16.76 -13.95
CA MET A 280 2.13 15.94 -15.02
C MET A 280 1.56 16.78 -16.18
N LYS A 281 0.97 17.96 -15.87
CA LYS A 281 0.35 18.83 -16.87
C LYS A 281 1.30 19.82 -17.55
N ARG A 282 2.36 20.25 -16.87
CA ARG A 282 3.18 21.39 -17.28
C ARG A 282 4.64 21.08 -17.54
N THR A 283 5.11 19.86 -17.20
CA THR A 283 6.52 19.51 -17.34
C THR A 283 6.73 18.20 -18.09
N ASN A 284 7.98 17.89 -18.42
CA ASN A 284 8.33 16.59 -18.97
C ASN A 284 8.45 15.57 -17.85
N VAL A 285 7.44 14.69 -17.71
CA VAL A 285 7.36 13.66 -16.66
C VAL A 285 8.63 12.81 -16.58
N LYS A 286 9.22 12.41 -17.73
CA LYS A 286 10.46 11.61 -17.78
C LYS A 286 11.65 12.32 -17.13
N LYS A 287 11.72 13.65 -17.28
CA LYS A 287 12.77 14.47 -16.67
C LYS A 287 12.47 14.74 -15.19
N SER A 288 11.22 15.02 -14.86
CA SER A 288 10.80 15.32 -13.48
C SER A 288 10.98 14.15 -12.53
N VAL A 289 10.75 12.91 -12.98
CA VAL A 289 11.01 11.70 -12.19
C VAL A 289 12.47 11.63 -11.72
N ILE A 290 13.44 12.03 -12.56
CA ILE A 290 14.86 12.03 -12.22
C ILE A 290 15.12 12.94 -11.01
N TYR A 291 14.59 14.16 -11.04
CA TYR A 291 14.77 15.11 -9.94
C TYR A 291 14.06 14.67 -8.65
N VAL A 292 12.86 14.12 -8.77
CA VAL A 292 12.09 13.64 -7.61
C VAL A 292 12.77 12.46 -6.96
N LEU A 293 13.25 11.47 -7.72
CA LEU A 293 13.99 10.32 -7.18
C LEU A 293 15.34 10.74 -6.59
N GLY A 294 16.06 11.64 -7.26
CA GLY A 294 17.32 12.18 -6.75
C GLY A 294 17.15 12.96 -5.45
N GLY A 295 16.14 13.84 -5.40
CA GLY A 295 15.79 14.57 -4.18
C GLY A 295 15.41 13.64 -3.02
N ALA A 296 14.60 12.61 -3.29
CA ALA A 296 14.23 11.61 -2.28
C ALA A 296 15.47 10.84 -1.76
N GLY A 297 16.39 10.45 -2.66
CA GLY A 297 17.62 9.78 -2.26
C GLY A 297 18.53 10.66 -1.40
N VAL A 298 18.73 11.92 -1.81
CA VAL A 298 19.56 12.88 -1.07
C VAL A 298 18.96 13.19 0.30
N THR A 299 17.65 13.41 0.41
CA THR A 299 16.99 13.67 1.70
C THR A 299 17.12 12.49 2.66
N LEU A 300 16.99 11.26 2.19
CA LEU A 300 17.17 10.06 3.02
C LEU A 300 18.61 9.88 3.51
N ILE A 301 19.61 10.19 2.66
CA ILE A 301 21.01 10.16 3.09
C ILE A 301 21.27 11.28 4.10
N ALA A 302 20.75 12.49 3.88
CA ALA A 302 20.89 13.59 4.82
C ALA A 302 20.30 13.26 6.21
N ILE A 303 19.16 12.56 6.27
CA ILE A 303 18.55 12.09 7.53
C ILE A 303 19.52 11.25 8.38
N THR A 304 20.40 10.48 7.76
CA THR A 304 21.37 9.63 8.49
C THR A 304 22.40 10.44 9.27
N MET A 305 22.63 11.68 8.90
CA MET A 305 23.63 12.58 9.50
C MET A 305 23.05 13.48 10.60
N LEU A 306 21.71 13.43 10.81
CA LEU A 306 21.04 14.32 11.75
C LEU A 306 20.83 13.64 13.09
N GLU A 307 21.31 14.25 14.16
CA GLU A 307 21.13 13.78 15.55
C GLU A 307 19.93 14.47 16.21
N ASP A 308 19.76 15.76 15.94
CA ASP A 308 18.68 16.56 16.48
C ASP A 308 17.34 16.26 15.84
N ILE A 309 16.30 16.20 16.67
CA ILE A 309 14.95 15.82 16.24
C ILE A 309 14.31 16.84 15.28
N LEU A 310 14.55 18.14 15.46
CA LEU A 310 13.89 19.17 14.66
C LEU A 310 14.37 19.13 13.19
N PRO A 311 15.68 19.17 12.87
CA PRO A 311 16.14 19.00 11.50
C PRO A 311 15.78 17.62 10.94
N PHE A 312 15.80 16.54 11.75
CA PHE A 312 15.33 15.22 11.35
C PHE A 312 13.86 15.27 10.85
N ILE A 313 12.94 15.87 11.60
CA ILE A 313 11.53 15.97 11.18
C ILE A 313 11.38 16.86 9.94
N LEU A 314 12.07 17.99 9.85
CA LEU A 314 11.96 18.91 8.71
C LEU A 314 12.41 18.27 7.40
N ILE A 315 13.52 17.51 7.40
CA ILE A 315 13.99 16.80 6.20
C ILE A 315 13.07 15.62 5.87
N ASN A 316 12.51 14.95 6.87
CA ASN A 316 11.49 13.92 6.62
C ASN A 316 10.23 14.47 5.96
N ILE A 317 9.78 15.69 6.29
CA ILE A 317 8.66 16.37 5.61
C ILE A 317 8.93 16.52 4.11
N ILE A 318 10.15 16.94 3.75
CA ILE A 318 10.56 17.06 2.34
C ILE A 318 10.53 15.69 1.67
N PHE A 319 11.10 14.68 2.32
CA PHE A 319 11.06 13.30 1.81
C PHE A 319 9.62 12.80 1.60
N PHE A 320 8.70 13.04 2.54
CA PHE A 320 7.32 12.62 2.41
C PHE A 320 6.61 13.25 1.20
N ALA A 321 6.86 14.54 0.93
CA ALA A 321 6.33 15.20 -0.25
C ALA A 321 6.87 14.57 -1.55
N LEU A 322 8.18 14.33 -1.63
CA LEU A 322 8.81 13.68 -2.78
C LEU A 322 8.34 12.23 -2.96
N ASN A 323 8.19 11.50 -1.86
CA ASN A 323 7.67 10.13 -1.84
C ASN A 323 6.23 10.04 -2.36
N ALA A 324 5.37 10.99 -2.02
CA ALA A 324 4.02 11.05 -2.55
C ALA A 324 3.99 11.30 -4.07
N ILE A 325 4.92 12.11 -4.58
CA ILE A 325 4.96 12.53 -5.98
C ILE A 325 5.54 11.44 -6.89
N TYR A 326 6.61 10.71 -6.48
CA TYR A 326 7.28 9.78 -7.39
C TYR A 326 6.38 8.59 -7.79
N ILE A 327 5.48 8.14 -6.91
CA ILE A 327 4.63 6.97 -7.15
C ILE A 327 3.76 7.15 -8.41
N PRO A 328 2.90 8.20 -8.51
CA PRO A 328 2.09 8.40 -9.69
C PRO A 328 2.92 8.74 -10.94
N LEU A 329 4.05 9.44 -10.79
CA LEU A 329 4.93 9.74 -11.93
C LEU A 329 5.56 8.47 -12.52
N LEU A 330 6.05 7.56 -11.68
CA LEU A 330 6.66 6.30 -12.14
C LEU A 330 5.61 5.36 -12.73
N GLN A 331 4.40 5.35 -12.15
CA GLN A 331 3.25 4.63 -12.68
C GLN A 331 2.83 5.13 -14.06
N ASP A 332 2.78 6.45 -14.25
CA ASP A 332 2.48 7.08 -15.54
C ASP A 332 3.54 6.76 -16.59
N LEU A 333 4.84 6.76 -16.23
CA LEU A 333 5.91 6.36 -17.13
C LEU A 333 5.75 4.91 -17.63
N CYS A 334 5.40 3.98 -16.74
CA CYS A 334 5.18 2.58 -17.11
C CYS A 334 3.94 2.43 -18.02
N ALA A 335 2.84 3.14 -17.69
CA ALA A 335 1.62 3.12 -18.48
C ALA A 335 1.84 3.74 -19.88
N SER A 336 2.47 4.91 -19.95
CA SER A 336 2.72 5.64 -21.20
C SER A 336 3.75 4.96 -22.12
N ALA A 337 4.61 4.09 -21.57
CA ALA A 337 5.55 3.31 -22.35
C ALA A 337 4.91 2.08 -23.02
N SER A 338 3.69 1.71 -22.60
CA SER A 338 2.96 0.54 -23.12
C SER A 338 2.11 0.87 -24.33
N SER A 339 1.91 -0.12 -25.23
CA SER A 339 0.84 -0.07 -26.23
C SER A 339 -0.53 -0.31 -25.55
N ALA A 340 -1.61 0.14 -26.21
CA ALA A 340 -2.98 -0.07 -25.70
C ALA A 340 -3.28 -1.56 -25.45
N GLU A 341 -2.77 -2.45 -26.32
CA GLU A 341 -2.95 -3.91 -26.22
C GLU A 341 -2.28 -4.52 -24.99
N HIS A 342 -1.09 -4.02 -24.59
CA HIS A 342 -0.31 -4.57 -23.47
C HIS A 342 -0.48 -3.81 -22.15
N SER A 343 -1.21 -2.70 -22.14
CA SER A 343 -1.33 -1.81 -20.98
C SER A 343 -1.75 -2.53 -19.70
N SER A 344 -2.74 -3.42 -19.77
CA SER A 344 -3.21 -4.20 -18.62
C SER A 344 -2.12 -5.14 -18.07
N MET A 345 -1.37 -5.82 -18.96
CA MET A 345 -0.26 -6.71 -18.56
C MET A 345 0.89 -5.93 -17.92
N VAL A 346 1.24 -4.79 -18.51
CA VAL A 346 2.28 -3.88 -17.99
C VAL A 346 1.93 -3.38 -16.59
N MET A 347 0.68 -2.97 -16.37
CA MET A 347 0.23 -2.52 -15.04
C MET A 347 0.12 -3.66 -14.03
N GLY A 348 -0.25 -4.86 -14.47
CA GLY A 348 -0.20 -6.07 -13.65
C GLY A 348 1.23 -6.38 -13.19
N PHE A 349 2.20 -6.30 -14.09
CA PHE A 349 3.61 -6.52 -13.76
C PHE A 349 4.19 -5.39 -12.87
N TYR A 350 3.78 -4.14 -13.09
CA TYR A 350 4.09 -3.01 -12.21
C TYR A 350 3.69 -3.32 -10.75
N ASN A 351 2.46 -3.78 -10.54
CA ASN A 351 1.97 -4.12 -9.21
C ASN A 351 2.70 -5.32 -8.60
N ALA A 352 3.06 -6.32 -9.41
CA ALA A 352 3.86 -7.45 -8.96
C ALA A 352 5.26 -7.02 -8.50
N MET A 353 5.95 -6.18 -9.28
CA MET A 353 7.26 -5.66 -8.92
C MET A 353 7.21 -4.76 -7.69
N LYS A 354 6.17 -3.94 -7.56
CA LYS A 354 5.89 -3.15 -6.35
C LYS A 354 5.72 -4.05 -5.12
N SER A 355 4.94 -5.11 -5.22
CA SER A 355 4.69 -6.05 -4.11
C SER A 355 5.95 -6.79 -3.70
N LEU A 356 6.77 -7.25 -4.66
CA LEU A 356 8.07 -7.86 -4.36
C LEU A 356 9.00 -6.87 -3.67
N GLY A 357 9.02 -5.61 -4.13
CA GLY A 357 9.78 -4.55 -3.47
C GLY A 357 9.33 -4.30 -2.04
N MET A 358 8.02 -4.31 -1.78
CA MET A 358 7.47 -4.18 -0.42
C MET A 358 7.93 -5.32 0.51
N ILE A 359 7.91 -6.57 0.02
CA ILE A 359 8.37 -7.74 0.77
C ILE A 359 9.87 -7.61 1.09
N ALA A 360 10.68 -7.33 0.07
CA ALA A 360 12.12 -7.15 0.22
C ALA A 360 12.45 -6.00 1.19
N GLY A 361 11.79 -4.84 1.02
CA GLY A 361 12.00 -3.67 1.86
C GLY A 361 11.68 -3.91 3.32
N ALA A 362 10.59 -4.61 3.61
CA ALA A 362 10.20 -4.95 4.97
C ALA A 362 11.19 -5.92 5.64
N LEU A 363 11.63 -6.96 4.92
CA LEU A 363 12.63 -7.90 5.42
C LEU A 363 13.96 -7.18 5.71
N PHE A 364 14.46 -6.43 4.74
CA PHE A 364 15.74 -5.72 4.91
C PHE A 364 15.67 -4.65 5.99
N ALA A 365 14.54 -3.94 6.14
CA ALA A 365 14.38 -2.97 7.23
C ALA A 365 14.64 -3.59 8.60
N GLY A 366 14.06 -4.76 8.89
CA GLY A 366 14.24 -5.44 10.16
C GLY A 366 15.68 -5.86 10.40
N PHE A 367 16.31 -6.54 9.45
CA PHE A 367 17.69 -7.03 9.60
C PHE A 367 18.73 -5.90 9.60
N ILE A 368 18.57 -4.89 8.74
CA ILE A 368 19.50 -3.77 8.66
C ILE A 368 19.40 -2.88 9.91
N ASN A 369 18.18 -2.69 10.44
CA ASN A 369 18.01 -1.93 11.68
C ASN A 369 18.74 -2.57 12.87
N ALA A 370 18.79 -3.90 12.94
CA ALA A 370 19.55 -4.62 13.96
C ALA A 370 21.06 -4.39 13.86
N ALA A 371 21.59 -4.11 12.66
CA ALA A 371 22.99 -3.75 12.45
C ALA A 371 23.30 -2.28 12.77
N GLY A 372 22.28 -1.39 12.63
CA GLY A 372 22.38 0.02 12.98
C GLY A 372 21.10 0.78 12.65
N PRO A 373 20.53 1.54 13.61
CA PRO A 373 19.18 2.14 13.47
C PRO A 373 19.03 3.09 12.27
N ARG A 374 20.13 3.72 11.82
CA ARG A 374 20.13 4.67 10.70
C ARG A 374 20.47 4.05 9.35
N LEU A 375 20.99 2.82 9.33
CA LEU A 375 21.41 2.13 8.10
C LEU A 375 20.25 1.89 7.15
N SER A 376 19.02 1.69 7.66
CA SER A 376 17.83 1.53 6.82
C SER A 376 17.52 2.79 6.00
N PHE A 377 17.77 3.99 6.55
CA PHE A 377 17.59 5.25 5.80
C PHE A 377 18.66 5.41 4.73
N LEU A 378 19.92 5.07 5.05
CA LEU A 378 21.03 5.09 4.08
C LEU A 378 20.76 4.14 2.91
N TYR A 379 20.37 2.91 3.21
CA TYR A 379 20.02 1.89 2.24
C TYR A 379 18.87 2.35 1.33
N ALA A 380 17.79 2.90 1.91
CA ALA A 380 16.68 3.44 1.15
C ALA A 380 17.12 4.61 0.26
N GLY A 381 17.98 5.51 0.76
CA GLY A 381 18.54 6.62 -0.01
C GLY A 381 19.36 6.15 -1.21
N ILE A 382 20.24 5.16 -1.02
CA ILE A 382 21.01 4.55 -2.11
C ILE A 382 20.10 3.95 -3.18
N PHE A 383 19.02 3.25 -2.78
CA PHE A 383 18.10 2.64 -3.73
C PHE A 383 17.32 3.69 -4.54
N PHE A 384 16.96 4.82 -3.94
CA PHE A 384 16.38 5.95 -4.69
C PHE A 384 17.39 6.54 -5.68
N LEU A 385 18.67 6.69 -5.32
CA LEU A 385 19.70 7.18 -6.23
C LEU A 385 19.98 6.18 -7.38
N VAL A 386 19.99 4.89 -7.12
CA VAL A 386 20.11 3.87 -8.19
C VAL A 386 18.89 3.93 -9.12
N SER A 387 17.69 4.14 -8.56
CA SER A 387 16.47 4.32 -9.36
C SER A 387 16.50 5.61 -10.18
N MET A 388 17.12 6.69 -9.68
CA MET A 388 17.39 7.91 -10.44
C MET A 388 18.30 7.62 -11.64
N LEU A 389 19.38 6.84 -11.44
CA LEU A 389 20.28 6.46 -12.55
C LEU A 389 19.53 5.63 -13.61
N ALA A 390 18.66 4.72 -13.19
CA ALA A 390 17.80 3.97 -14.10
C ALA A 390 16.85 4.90 -14.89
N ALA A 391 16.28 5.92 -14.24
CA ALA A 391 15.43 6.92 -14.90
C ALA A 391 16.23 7.81 -15.88
N ILE A 392 17.47 8.18 -15.56
CA ILE A 392 18.36 8.90 -16.47
C ILE A 392 18.67 8.06 -17.72
N TRP A 393 18.98 6.80 -17.54
CA TRP A 393 19.24 5.89 -18.66
C TRP A 393 18.00 5.75 -19.56
N TYR A 394 16.82 5.58 -18.95
CA TYR A 394 15.54 5.51 -19.66
C TYR A 394 15.28 6.81 -20.47
N TYR A 395 15.49 7.97 -19.85
CA TYR A 395 15.31 9.27 -20.51
C TYR A 395 16.20 9.43 -21.74
N ARG A 396 17.50 9.13 -21.61
CA ARG A 396 18.48 9.23 -22.71
C ARG A 396 18.14 8.28 -23.87
N ARG A 397 17.73 7.04 -23.56
CA ARG A 397 17.38 6.06 -24.60
C ARG A 397 16.08 6.41 -25.32
N SER A 398 15.08 6.91 -24.57
CA SER A 398 13.81 7.37 -25.14
C SER A 398 13.94 8.62 -26.04
N GLY A 399 14.96 9.46 -25.85
CA GLY A 399 15.30 10.57 -26.73
C GLY A 399 15.89 10.09 -28.06
N ARG A 400 16.89 9.21 -28.01
CA ARG A 400 17.54 8.65 -29.21
C ARG A 400 16.59 7.92 -30.17
N ASN A 401 15.57 7.26 -29.64
CA ASN A 401 14.57 6.57 -30.49
C ASN A 401 13.64 7.56 -31.23
N ARG A 402 13.53 8.82 -30.78
CA ARG A 402 12.76 9.87 -31.49
C ARG A 402 13.56 10.59 -32.56
N GLU A 403 14.89 10.59 -32.44
CA GLU A 403 15.78 11.18 -33.47
C GLU A 403 16.02 10.21 -34.64
N ASN A 404 15.80 8.89 -34.43
CA ASN A 404 16.00 7.84 -35.42
C ASN A 404 14.67 7.35 -36.07
N ALA A 405 13.51 7.91 -35.69
CA ALA A 405 12.19 7.62 -36.27
C ALA A 405 11.64 8.85 -37.01
#